data_e95f855c24fe9b66cd244413be3f2e9f
#
_entry.id   e95f855c24fe9b66cd244413be3f2e9f
#
_cell.length_a   1.000
_cell.length_b   1.000
_cell.length_c   1.000
_cell.angle_alpha   90.00
_cell.angle_beta   90.00
_cell.angle_gamma   90.00
#
_symmetry.space_group_name_H-M   'P 1'
#
loop_
_entity.id
_entity.type
_entity.pdbx_description
1 polymer ?
#
loop_
_entity_poly.entity_id
_entity_poly.type
_entity_poly.pdbx_seq_one_letter_code
_entity_poly.pdbx_strand_id
1 'polypeptide(L)'
;DVGIHEFMRLCELLDTEPYIAVNAGLGGVKEAADEVEYCNGTEDTPMGKWRKQNGQAKPWKVKWWSVGNEMFGDWQLGFMSTEAFVKKHNSFADAMWKVDSSIHLIAVGEVGRWDEMILANCADRMDLVSEHFYCQDWHGGGLMTHVLQIPRNIRRIAEAHRGYRKDIPALEGKDIRICCLLYTS
;
A
#
# COMPACT_ATOMS: atom_id res chain seq x y z
N ASP A 1 17.23 -16.21 -5.34
CA ASP A 1 15.95 -15.49 -5.28
C ASP A 1 15.63 -15.13 -3.83
N VAL A 2 14.89 -14.06 -3.62
CA VAL A 2 14.43 -13.62 -2.29
C VAL A 2 12.91 -13.83 -2.23
N GLY A 3 12.47 -14.68 -1.32
CA GLY A 3 11.06 -14.91 -1.05
C GLY A 3 10.60 -14.24 0.24
N ILE A 4 9.36 -14.51 0.66
CA ILE A 4 8.76 -13.91 1.85
C ILE A 4 9.55 -14.28 3.13
N HIS A 5 10.12 -15.49 3.22
CA HIS A 5 10.89 -15.91 4.37
C HIS A 5 12.18 -15.12 4.54
N GLU A 6 12.92 -14.91 3.44
CA GLU A 6 14.15 -14.11 3.43
C GLU A 6 13.85 -12.63 3.71
N PHE A 7 12.75 -12.11 3.14
CA PHE A 7 12.29 -10.74 3.42
C PHE A 7 11.95 -10.55 4.90
N MET A 8 11.16 -11.44 5.48
CA MET A 8 10.82 -11.37 6.91
C MET A 8 12.07 -11.49 7.80
N ARG A 9 13.01 -12.35 7.41
CA ARG A 9 14.29 -12.46 8.11
C ARG A 9 15.12 -11.17 8.03
N LEU A 10 15.11 -10.51 6.88
CA LEU A 10 15.76 -9.21 6.72
C LEU A 10 15.12 -8.15 7.63
N CYS A 11 13.79 -8.08 7.68
CA CYS A 11 13.08 -7.16 8.58
C CYS A 11 13.44 -7.39 10.04
N GLU A 12 13.50 -8.66 10.49
CA GLU A 12 13.96 -9.01 11.84
C GLU A 12 15.39 -8.54 12.13
N LEU A 13 16.32 -8.76 11.18
CA LEU A 13 17.73 -8.37 11.33
C LEU A 13 17.92 -6.85 11.40
N LEU A 14 17.07 -6.11 10.71
CA LEU A 14 17.12 -4.63 10.67
C LEU A 14 16.26 -3.98 11.76
N ASP A 15 15.55 -4.78 12.56
CA ASP A 15 14.58 -4.29 13.55
C ASP A 15 13.58 -3.30 12.94
N THR A 16 12.97 -3.72 11.82
CA THR A 16 12.01 -2.91 11.06
C THR A 16 10.70 -3.66 10.83
N GLU A 17 9.59 -2.93 10.78
CA GLU A 17 8.28 -3.49 10.45
C GLU A 17 8.18 -3.81 8.95
N PRO A 18 7.67 -5.00 8.58
CA PRO A 18 7.43 -5.34 7.19
C PRO A 18 6.22 -4.59 6.63
N TYR A 19 6.33 -4.17 5.39
CA TYR A 19 5.24 -3.65 4.57
C TYR A 19 5.15 -4.51 3.30
N ILE A 20 3.97 -5.08 3.05
CA ILE A 20 3.75 -5.99 1.92
C ILE A 20 2.69 -5.42 0.99
N ALA A 21 2.98 -5.36 -0.30
CA ALA A 21 2.02 -5.01 -1.34
C ALA A 21 1.54 -6.28 -2.05
N VAL A 22 0.24 -6.60 -1.90
CA VAL A 22 -0.35 -7.74 -2.61
C VAL A 22 -0.43 -7.49 -4.10
N ASN A 23 -0.39 -8.54 -4.91
CA ASN A 23 -0.49 -8.42 -6.37
C ASN A 23 -1.92 -8.03 -6.80
N ALA A 24 -2.21 -6.73 -6.82
CA ALA A 24 -3.48 -6.22 -7.34
C ALA A 24 -3.50 -6.01 -8.87
N GLY A 25 -2.40 -6.20 -9.57
CA GLY A 25 -2.33 -6.13 -11.02
C GLY A 25 -2.97 -7.36 -11.67
N LEU A 26 -2.26 -8.47 -11.63
CA LEU A 26 -2.67 -9.75 -12.23
C LEU A 26 -3.27 -10.74 -11.22
N GLY A 27 -3.04 -10.54 -9.93
CA GLY A 27 -3.60 -11.36 -8.86
C GLY A 27 -5.07 -11.07 -8.60
N GLY A 28 -5.71 -11.99 -7.89
CA GLY A 28 -7.12 -11.91 -7.49
C GLY A 28 -7.29 -11.73 -5.99
N VAL A 29 -8.55 -11.59 -5.61
CA VAL A 29 -8.98 -11.42 -4.20
C VAL A 29 -8.55 -12.59 -3.32
N LYS A 30 -8.62 -13.82 -3.88
CA LYS A 30 -8.23 -15.03 -3.16
C LYS A 30 -6.74 -15.07 -2.87
N GLU A 31 -5.91 -14.75 -3.85
CA GLU A 31 -4.45 -14.74 -3.69
C GLU A 31 -4.01 -13.73 -2.62
N ALA A 32 -4.62 -12.55 -2.58
CA ALA A 32 -4.35 -11.56 -1.56
C ALA A 32 -4.75 -12.03 -0.15
N ALA A 33 -5.93 -12.65 -0.02
CA ALA A 33 -6.37 -13.25 1.24
C ALA A 33 -5.46 -14.41 1.68
N ASP A 34 -5.07 -15.28 0.75
CA ASP A 34 -4.14 -16.39 1.01
C ASP A 34 -2.77 -15.88 1.48
N GLU A 35 -2.27 -14.76 0.94
CA GLU A 35 -0.99 -14.17 1.35
C GLU A 35 -1.06 -13.62 2.78
N VAL A 36 -2.17 -12.95 3.14
CA VAL A 36 -2.41 -12.52 4.53
C VAL A 36 -2.49 -13.75 5.45
N GLU A 37 -3.23 -14.80 5.06
CA GLU A 37 -3.32 -16.02 5.86
C GLU A 37 -1.97 -16.73 5.98
N TYR A 38 -1.17 -16.73 4.92
CA TYR A 38 0.19 -17.29 4.95
C TYR A 38 1.06 -16.57 5.98
N CYS A 39 1.00 -15.25 6.05
CA CYS A 39 1.80 -14.47 7.00
C CYS A 39 1.24 -14.49 8.43
N ASN A 40 -0.07 -14.39 8.58
CA ASN A 40 -0.72 -14.09 9.87
C ASN A 40 -1.56 -15.24 10.41
N GLY A 41 -2.00 -16.19 9.58
CA GLY A 41 -2.83 -17.32 10.00
C GLY A 41 -2.11 -18.26 10.96
N THR A 42 -2.87 -18.92 11.83
CA THR A 42 -2.35 -19.96 12.70
C THR A 42 -1.91 -21.19 11.91
N GLU A 43 -1.13 -22.08 12.53
CA GLU A 43 -0.68 -23.31 11.89
C GLU A 43 -1.79 -24.32 11.55
N ASP A 44 -3.03 -24.05 11.99
CA ASP A 44 -4.20 -24.87 11.68
C ASP A 44 -4.91 -24.45 10.40
N THR A 45 -4.67 -23.24 9.90
CA THR A 45 -5.23 -22.76 8.64
C THR A 45 -4.49 -23.35 7.42
N PRO A 46 -5.11 -23.42 6.24
CA PRO A 46 -4.44 -23.97 5.04
C PRO A 46 -3.10 -23.31 4.73
N MET A 47 -3.06 -21.96 4.69
CA MET A 47 -1.83 -21.23 4.36
C MET A 47 -0.83 -21.22 5.53
N GLY A 48 -1.30 -21.21 6.78
CA GLY A 48 -0.46 -21.36 7.95
C GLY A 48 0.21 -22.73 8.02
N LYS A 49 -0.47 -23.81 7.62
CA LYS A 49 0.16 -25.15 7.44
C LYS A 49 1.25 -25.13 6.39
N TRP A 50 0.99 -24.46 5.25
CA TRP A 50 1.97 -24.33 4.19
C TRP A 50 3.21 -23.54 4.65
N ARG A 51 3.02 -22.41 5.33
CA ARG A 51 4.12 -21.66 5.96
C ARG A 51 4.95 -22.55 6.90
N LYS A 52 4.28 -23.36 7.74
CA LYS A 52 4.95 -24.29 8.65
C LYS A 52 5.77 -25.36 7.90
N GLN A 53 5.24 -25.91 6.82
CA GLN A 53 5.97 -26.84 5.95
C GLN A 53 7.21 -26.20 5.34
N ASN A 54 7.16 -24.90 5.06
CA ASN A 54 8.27 -24.09 4.55
C ASN A 54 9.25 -23.64 5.67
N GLY A 55 9.10 -24.15 6.90
CA GLY A 55 10.04 -23.92 7.98
C GLY A 55 9.67 -22.85 9.01
N GLN A 56 8.53 -22.15 8.83
CA GLN A 56 8.09 -21.10 9.76
C GLN A 56 6.75 -21.48 10.41
N ALA A 57 6.80 -22.03 11.63
CA ALA A 57 5.59 -22.45 12.35
C ALA A 57 4.77 -21.26 12.87
N LYS A 58 5.42 -20.29 13.49
CA LYS A 58 4.73 -19.13 14.09
C LYS A 58 4.35 -18.10 13.02
N PRO A 59 3.16 -17.46 13.11
CA PRO A 59 2.82 -16.34 12.26
C PRO A 59 3.72 -15.14 12.53
N TRP A 60 4.04 -14.39 11.47
CA TRP A 60 4.82 -13.15 11.58
C TRP A 60 4.00 -11.97 12.09
N LYS A 61 2.66 -12.01 11.92
CA LYS A 61 1.75 -10.93 12.30
C LYS A 61 2.06 -9.61 11.59
N VAL A 62 2.24 -9.69 10.30
CA VAL A 62 2.45 -8.52 9.44
C VAL A 62 1.25 -7.59 9.55
N LYS A 63 1.50 -6.31 9.85
CA LYS A 63 0.45 -5.32 10.10
C LYS A 63 0.11 -4.47 8.88
N TRP A 64 1.11 -4.16 8.05
CA TRP A 64 1.01 -3.16 6.99
C TRP A 64 0.91 -3.80 5.61
N TRP A 65 -0.23 -3.57 4.93
CA TRP A 65 -0.53 -4.20 3.66
C TRP A 65 -1.03 -3.18 2.64
N SER A 66 -0.42 -3.12 1.45
CA SER A 66 -0.94 -2.34 0.35
C SER A 66 -1.74 -3.19 -0.63
N VAL A 67 -2.84 -2.63 -1.12
CA VAL A 67 -3.62 -3.24 -2.19
C VAL A 67 -3.02 -2.81 -3.53
N GLY A 68 -1.90 -3.44 -3.87
CA GLY A 68 -1.12 -3.15 -5.07
C GLY A 68 -0.10 -2.03 -4.90
N ASN A 69 0.51 -1.64 -6.01
CA ASN A 69 1.50 -0.57 -6.10
C ASN A 69 1.37 0.14 -7.46
N GLU A 70 1.23 1.47 -7.45
CA GLU A 70 1.18 2.32 -8.65
C GLU A 70 0.20 1.83 -9.75
N MET A 71 -0.97 1.34 -9.35
CA MET A 71 -1.94 0.71 -10.27
C MET A 71 -2.50 1.66 -11.34
N PHE A 72 -2.24 2.95 -11.21
CA PHE A 72 -2.52 3.99 -12.20
C PHE A 72 -1.52 4.02 -13.36
N GLY A 73 -0.32 3.48 -13.16
CA GLY A 73 0.80 3.60 -14.09
C GLY A 73 0.73 2.62 -15.26
N ASP A 74 0.75 3.11 -16.48
CA ASP A 74 0.71 2.31 -17.70
C ASP A 74 1.98 1.47 -17.95
N TRP A 75 3.02 1.70 -17.16
CA TRP A 75 4.23 0.86 -17.09
C TRP A 75 4.06 -0.41 -16.27
N GLN A 76 2.96 -0.54 -15.52
CA GLN A 76 2.66 -1.69 -14.67
C GLN A 76 1.87 -2.77 -15.44
N LEU A 77 2.21 -4.04 -15.23
CA LEU A 77 1.33 -5.12 -15.66
C LEU A 77 0.04 -5.11 -14.84
N GLY A 78 -1.11 -5.06 -15.53
CA GLY A 78 -2.41 -5.00 -14.89
C GLY A 78 -2.80 -3.61 -14.39
N PHE A 79 -2.16 -2.54 -14.90
CA PHE A 79 -2.64 -1.18 -14.68
C PHE A 79 -4.10 -1.02 -15.13
N MET A 80 -4.83 -0.10 -14.51
CA MET A 80 -6.26 0.01 -14.75
C MET A 80 -6.78 1.43 -14.50
N SER A 81 -8.02 1.68 -14.95
CA SER A 81 -8.69 2.94 -14.62
C SER A 81 -8.98 3.04 -13.12
N THR A 82 -9.13 4.26 -12.62
CA THR A 82 -9.44 4.52 -11.21
C THR A 82 -10.73 3.83 -10.78
N GLU A 83 -11.76 3.84 -11.64
CA GLU A 83 -13.06 3.21 -11.39
C GLU A 83 -12.94 1.68 -11.26
N ALA A 84 -12.07 1.06 -12.05
CA ALA A 84 -11.78 -0.36 -11.95
C ALA A 84 -11.00 -0.66 -10.65
N PHE A 85 -10.03 0.19 -10.32
CA PHE A 85 -9.23 0.03 -9.11
C PHE A 85 -10.07 0.22 -7.83
N VAL A 86 -10.98 1.19 -7.76
CA VAL A 86 -11.93 1.36 -6.64
C VAL A 86 -12.66 0.05 -6.34
N LYS A 87 -13.22 -0.60 -7.36
CA LYS A 87 -13.93 -1.87 -7.19
C LYS A 87 -12.99 -2.98 -6.71
N LYS A 88 -11.81 -3.05 -7.31
CA LYS A 88 -10.80 -4.04 -6.98
C LYS A 88 -10.28 -3.85 -5.56
N HIS A 89 -9.91 -2.62 -5.17
CA HIS A 89 -9.45 -2.28 -3.83
C HIS A 89 -10.46 -2.71 -2.77
N ASN A 90 -11.73 -2.32 -2.92
CA ASN A 90 -12.77 -2.66 -1.96
C ASN A 90 -12.97 -4.17 -1.80
N SER A 91 -12.92 -4.92 -2.90
CA SER A 91 -13.04 -6.39 -2.86
C SER A 91 -11.84 -7.05 -2.19
N PHE A 92 -10.64 -6.55 -2.44
CA PHE A 92 -9.41 -7.03 -1.80
C PHE A 92 -9.42 -6.74 -0.29
N ALA A 93 -9.74 -5.49 0.08
CA ALA A 93 -9.81 -5.07 1.48
C ALA A 93 -10.78 -5.92 2.29
N ASP A 94 -12.01 -6.13 1.77
CA ASP A 94 -13.04 -6.96 2.42
C ASP A 94 -12.54 -8.40 2.63
N ALA A 95 -11.82 -8.98 1.67
CA ALA A 95 -11.30 -10.34 1.78
C ALA A 95 -10.08 -10.44 2.71
N MET A 96 -9.17 -9.48 2.68
CA MET A 96 -7.99 -9.45 3.54
C MET A 96 -8.40 -9.25 5.01
N TRP A 97 -9.31 -8.31 5.31
CA TRP A 97 -9.83 -8.12 6.66
C TRP A 97 -10.68 -9.29 7.18
N LYS A 98 -11.29 -10.07 6.29
CA LYS A 98 -11.97 -11.29 6.69
C LYS A 98 -10.99 -12.35 7.22
N VAL A 99 -9.77 -12.36 6.74
CA VAL A 99 -8.69 -13.24 7.22
C VAL A 99 -8.11 -12.71 8.53
N ASP A 100 -7.77 -11.42 8.57
CA ASP A 100 -7.19 -10.77 9.74
C ASP A 100 -7.67 -9.31 9.82
N SER A 101 -8.62 -9.04 10.70
CA SER A 101 -9.20 -7.70 10.88
C SER A 101 -8.27 -6.73 11.63
N SER A 102 -7.12 -7.19 12.10
CA SER A 102 -6.14 -6.36 12.82
C SER A 102 -5.10 -5.71 11.91
N ILE A 103 -5.08 -6.06 10.62
CA ILE A 103 -4.15 -5.47 9.66
C ILE A 103 -4.58 -4.07 9.25
N HIS A 104 -3.59 -3.25 8.90
CA HIS A 104 -3.80 -1.93 8.33
C HIS A 104 -3.67 -1.98 6.82
N LEU A 105 -4.66 -1.44 6.13
CA LEU A 105 -4.68 -1.40 4.68
C LEU A 105 -4.28 -0.03 4.14
N ILE A 106 -3.43 -0.06 3.13
CA ILE A 106 -2.93 1.11 2.43
C ILE A 106 -3.48 1.07 0.99
N ALA A 107 -4.25 2.09 0.61
CA ALA A 107 -4.66 2.26 -0.77
C ALA A 107 -3.54 2.88 -1.60
N VAL A 108 -3.46 2.52 -2.87
CA VAL A 108 -2.58 3.18 -3.84
C VAL A 108 -3.09 4.58 -4.11
N GLY A 109 -2.24 5.60 -3.90
CA GLY A 109 -2.55 7.01 -4.13
C GLY A 109 -1.68 7.62 -5.23
N GLU A 110 -2.20 8.67 -5.81
CA GLU A 110 -1.55 9.63 -6.68
C GLU A 110 -2.31 10.95 -6.60
N VAL A 111 -1.62 12.01 -6.19
CA VAL A 111 -2.24 13.35 -6.03
C VAL A 111 -2.97 13.80 -7.30
N GLY A 112 -4.26 14.06 -7.17
CA GLY A 112 -5.15 14.49 -8.23
C GLY A 112 -6.43 13.65 -8.27
N ARG A 113 -6.97 13.46 -9.49
CA ARG A 113 -8.23 12.72 -9.68
C ARG A 113 -8.19 11.29 -9.14
N TRP A 114 -7.02 10.63 -9.15
CA TRP A 114 -6.89 9.29 -8.60
C TRP A 114 -7.22 9.29 -7.12
N ASP A 115 -6.56 10.14 -6.33
CA ASP A 115 -6.82 10.28 -4.90
C ASP A 115 -8.25 10.70 -4.59
N GLU A 116 -8.79 11.68 -5.31
CA GLU A 116 -10.18 12.12 -5.13
C GLU A 116 -11.15 10.96 -5.22
N MET A 117 -10.97 10.09 -6.23
CA MET A 117 -11.82 8.92 -6.45
C MET A 117 -11.62 7.85 -5.38
N ILE A 118 -10.36 7.54 -5.02
CA ILE A 118 -10.04 6.53 -4.01
C ILE A 118 -10.55 6.98 -2.64
N LEU A 119 -10.26 8.21 -2.24
CA LEU A 119 -10.67 8.76 -0.95
C LEU A 119 -12.20 8.89 -0.84
N ALA A 120 -12.88 9.21 -1.94
CA ALA A 120 -14.35 9.30 -1.95
C ALA A 120 -15.05 7.94 -1.88
N ASN A 121 -14.44 6.86 -2.40
CA ASN A 121 -15.12 5.59 -2.61
C ASN A 121 -14.54 4.40 -1.83
N CYS A 122 -13.36 4.57 -1.22
CA CYS A 122 -12.68 3.50 -0.47
C CYS A 122 -12.37 3.89 0.99
N ALA A 123 -12.83 5.06 1.46
CA ALA A 123 -12.51 5.59 2.80
C ALA A 123 -12.85 4.65 3.96
N ASP A 124 -13.82 3.73 3.80
CA ASP A 124 -14.17 2.71 4.79
C ASP A 124 -13.32 1.43 4.69
N ARG A 125 -12.39 1.38 3.73
CA ARG A 125 -11.61 0.20 3.39
C ARG A 125 -10.12 0.48 3.27
N MET A 126 -9.65 1.52 3.98
CA MET A 126 -8.24 1.85 4.11
C MET A 126 -7.97 2.56 5.44
N ASP A 127 -6.75 2.43 5.94
CA ASP A 127 -6.22 3.21 7.06
C ASP A 127 -5.27 4.31 6.57
N LEU A 128 -4.56 4.04 5.48
CA LEU A 128 -3.62 4.98 4.87
C LEU A 128 -3.78 5.01 3.34
N VAL A 129 -3.22 6.06 2.74
CA VAL A 129 -3.06 6.16 1.29
C VAL A 129 -1.57 6.38 0.98
N SER A 130 -1.03 5.63 0.02
CA SER A 130 0.37 5.75 -0.37
C SER A 130 0.58 6.93 -1.31
N GLU A 131 1.73 7.59 -1.19
CA GLU A 131 2.15 8.66 -2.09
C GLU A 131 3.58 8.45 -2.53
N HIS A 132 3.81 8.69 -3.81
CA HIS A 132 5.12 8.57 -4.43
C HIS A 132 5.51 9.87 -5.11
N PHE A 133 6.80 10.20 -5.08
CA PHE A 133 7.37 11.25 -5.91
C PHE A 133 8.85 11.00 -6.15
N TYR A 134 9.33 11.49 -7.28
CA TYR A 134 10.73 11.39 -7.65
C TYR A 134 11.36 12.77 -7.71
N CYS A 135 12.60 12.87 -7.25
CA CYS A 135 13.41 14.07 -7.33
C CYS A 135 14.62 13.77 -8.21
N GLN A 136 14.58 14.21 -9.46
CA GLN A 136 15.66 14.02 -10.42
C GLN A 136 16.05 15.36 -11.05
N ASP A 137 17.29 15.49 -11.51
CA ASP A 137 17.77 16.69 -12.20
C ASP A 137 17.41 16.65 -13.69
N TRP A 138 16.12 16.56 -13.98
CA TRP A 138 15.63 16.50 -15.38
C TRP A 138 15.83 17.80 -16.17
N HIS A 139 16.07 18.92 -15.48
CA HIS A 139 16.07 20.25 -16.09
C HIS A 139 17.34 21.07 -15.82
N GLY A 140 18.33 20.48 -15.16
CA GLY A 140 19.61 21.14 -14.93
C GLY A 140 19.51 22.37 -14.05
N GLY A 141 19.00 22.27 -12.85
CA GLY A 141 18.86 23.40 -11.92
C GLY A 141 19.97 23.52 -10.88
N GLY A 142 20.94 22.62 -10.92
CA GLY A 142 22.01 22.54 -9.94
C GLY A 142 21.55 21.96 -8.59
N LEU A 143 22.53 21.72 -7.71
CA LEU A 143 22.35 21.01 -6.45
C LEU A 143 21.24 21.59 -5.55
N MET A 144 21.18 22.91 -5.40
CA MET A 144 20.17 23.53 -4.52
C MET A 144 18.74 23.35 -5.05
N THR A 145 18.55 23.42 -6.38
CA THR A 145 17.26 23.16 -7.01
C THR A 145 16.85 21.71 -6.79
N HIS A 146 17.78 20.77 -6.95
CA HIS A 146 17.54 19.35 -6.73
C HIS A 146 17.13 19.06 -5.27
N VAL A 147 17.92 19.52 -4.30
CA VAL A 147 17.64 19.31 -2.85
C VAL A 147 16.29 19.91 -2.43
N LEU A 148 15.91 21.05 -2.98
CA LEU A 148 14.64 21.72 -2.67
C LEU A 148 13.40 21.00 -3.24
N GLN A 149 13.56 20.04 -4.16
CA GLN A 149 12.41 19.27 -4.68
C GLN A 149 11.74 18.47 -3.60
N ILE A 150 12.48 17.83 -2.68
CA ILE A 150 11.91 17.00 -1.61
C ILE A 150 10.92 17.79 -0.73
N PRO A 151 11.32 18.87 -0.04
CA PRO A 151 10.38 19.62 0.79
C PRO A 151 9.23 20.26 0.01
N ARG A 152 9.43 20.61 -1.26
CA ARG A 152 8.36 21.12 -2.12
C ARG A 152 7.32 20.05 -2.43
N ASN A 153 7.75 18.84 -2.81
CA ASN A 153 6.85 17.73 -3.10
C ASN A 153 6.09 17.27 -1.86
N ILE A 154 6.77 17.12 -0.72
CA ILE A 154 6.10 16.79 0.56
C ILE A 154 5.03 17.83 0.91
N ARG A 155 5.33 19.11 0.75
CA ARG A 155 4.36 20.18 1.00
C ARG A 155 3.18 20.11 0.03
N ARG A 156 3.43 19.91 -1.27
CA ARG A 156 2.39 19.76 -2.30
C ARG A 156 1.43 18.62 -1.96
N ILE A 157 1.96 17.46 -1.61
CA ILE A 157 1.16 16.29 -1.20
C ILE A 157 0.34 16.62 0.05
N ALA A 158 0.98 17.15 1.09
CA ALA A 158 0.30 17.47 2.34
C ALA A 158 -0.82 18.52 2.16
N GLU A 159 -0.61 19.52 1.29
CA GLU A 159 -1.63 20.53 0.98
C GLU A 159 -2.79 19.93 0.18
N ALA A 160 -2.52 19.06 -0.79
CA ALA A 160 -3.56 18.33 -1.54
C ALA A 160 -4.44 17.52 -0.58
N HIS A 161 -3.84 16.73 0.31
CA HIS A 161 -4.59 15.91 1.27
C HIS A 161 -5.35 16.74 2.31
N ARG A 162 -4.88 17.93 2.69
CA ARG A 162 -5.69 18.87 3.50
C ARG A 162 -6.91 19.35 2.74
N GLY A 163 -6.79 19.60 1.42
CA GLY A 163 -7.90 19.91 0.54
C GLY A 163 -8.91 18.78 0.48
N TYR A 164 -8.46 17.55 0.20
CA TYR A 164 -9.33 16.37 0.16
C TYR A 164 -10.10 16.15 1.46
N ARG A 165 -9.45 16.28 2.63
CA ARG A 165 -10.12 16.17 3.93
C ARG A 165 -11.22 17.19 4.14
N LYS A 166 -11.10 18.36 3.55
CA LYS A 166 -12.11 19.42 3.62
C LYS A 166 -13.26 19.19 2.65
N ASP A 167 -12.95 18.70 1.44
CA ASP A 167 -13.87 18.74 0.31
C ASP A 167 -14.56 17.38 0.05
N ILE A 168 -14.03 16.27 0.58
CA ILE A 168 -14.58 14.91 0.40
C ILE A 168 -15.36 14.49 1.66
N PRO A 169 -16.70 14.42 1.60
CA PRO A 169 -17.53 14.07 2.76
C PRO A 169 -17.24 12.69 3.35
N ALA A 170 -16.81 11.73 2.50
CA ALA A 170 -16.46 10.38 2.94
C ALA A 170 -15.29 10.33 3.96
N LEU A 171 -14.54 11.41 4.10
CA LEU A 171 -13.41 11.53 5.03
C LEU A 171 -13.80 12.13 6.38
N GLU A 172 -15.04 12.57 6.54
CA GLU A 172 -15.50 13.17 7.80
C GLU A 172 -15.37 12.17 8.96
N GLY A 173 -14.68 12.61 10.02
CA GLY A 173 -14.41 11.79 11.21
C GLY A 173 -13.37 10.67 11.02
N LYS A 174 -12.73 10.53 9.86
CA LYS A 174 -11.73 9.49 9.57
C LYS A 174 -10.31 10.02 9.72
N ASP A 175 -9.42 9.18 10.29
CA ASP A 175 -7.98 9.46 10.39
C ASP A 175 -7.18 8.68 9.33
N ILE A 176 -7.51 8.87 8.05
CA ILE A 176 -6.72 8.28 6.95
C ILE A 176 -5.46 9.12 6.78
N ARG A 177 -4.30 8.49 6.94
CA ARG A 177 -2.99 9.15 6.89
C ARG A 177 -2.27 8.87 5.58
N ILE A 178 -1.25 9.69 5.29
CA ILE A 178 -0.38 9.50 4.14
C ILE A 178 0.74 8.54 4.51
N CYS A 179 0.94 7.52 3.67
CA CYS A 179 2.10 6.64 3.70
C CYS A 179 3.02 7.02 2.52
N CYS A 180 4.05 7.83 2.79
CA CYS A 180 4.99 8.24 1.75
C CYS A 180 6.04 7.13 1.56
N LEU A 181 5.88 6.30 0.52
CA LEU A 181 6.70 5.11 0.31
C LEU A 181 7.90 5.35 -0.59
N LEU A 182 7.78 6.26 -1.53
CA LEU A 182 8.82 6.50 -2.52
C LEU A 182 9.10 8.00 -2.65
N TYR A 183 10.31 8.40 -2.26
CA TYR A 183 10.76 9.79 -2.27
C TYR A 183 12.27 9.83 -2.55
N THR A 184 12.68 9.25 -3.67
CA THR A 184 14.09 9.12 -4.01
C THR A 184 14.49 10.02 -5.19
N SER A 185 15.76 10.30 -5.25
CA SER A 185 16.44 10.93 -6.40
C SER A 185 17.30 9.93 -7.11
#